data_84cf1e3505373e3c38dad63cab5e5e3e
#
_entry.id   84cf1e3505373e3c38dad63cab5e5e3e
#
_cell.length_a   1.000
_cell.length_b   1.000
_cell.length_c   1.000
_cell.angle_alpha   90.00
_cell.angle_beta   90.00
_cell.angle_gamma   90.00
#
_symmetry.space_group_name_H-M   'P 1'
#
loop_
_entity.id
_entity.type
_entity.pdbx_description
1 polymer ?
#
loop_
_entity_poly.entity_id
_entity_poly.type
_entity_poly.pdbx_seq_one_letter_code
_entity_poly.pdbx_strand_id
1 'polypeptide(L)'
;MSFGLATPSAKDRPFTLSPPKFSPEHFAVLRCRDTDRRKQFQRGLEQLLEEGAIALFNDPFAVSHEPILAAVGELQFDVVRFRLESEYNTTTQVDWLPYTLARWVNVDPEQLRKMRLPSTTKVVLDQDARPAVLFQSQWDAEYVTREYPKVTFSAASISVGQPTATNRNI
;
A
#
# COMPACT_ATOMS: atom_id res chain seq x y z
N MET A 1 15.47 -21.67 -37.19
CA MET A 1 15.72 -20.37 -36.54
C MET A 1 15.02 -20.38 -35.19
N SER A 2 15.78 -20.60 -34.14
CA SER A 2 15.29 -20.52 -32.79
C SER A 2 15.29 -19.06 -32.37
N PHE A 3 14.12 -18.46 -32.24
CA PHE A 3 13.97 -17.22 -31.53
C PHE A 3 14.15 -17.52 -30.04
N GLY A 4 15.36 -17.37 -29.54
CA GLY A 4 15.62 -17.39 -28.11
C GLY A 4 14.96 -16.16 -27.49
N LEU A 5 13.72 -16.32 -27.08
CA LEU A 5 13.14 -15.40 -26.13
C LEU A 5 13.92 -15.57 -24.83
N ALA A 6 14.91 -14.69 -24.64
CA ALA A 6 15.54 -14.55 -23.36
C ALA A 6 14.45 -14.22 -22.34
N THR A 7 14.14 -15.15 -21.46
CA THR A 7 13.32 -14.85 -20.27
C THR A 7 14.04 -13.75 -19.51
N PRO A 8 13.45 -12.57 -19.36
CA PRO A 8 14.07 -11.51 -18.58
C PRO A 8 14.34 -12.05 -17.18
N SER A 9 15.55 -11.83 -16.68
CA SER A 9 15.90 -12.19 -15.32
C SER A 9 14.94 -11.48 -14.35
N ALA A 10 14.79 -12.00 -13.15
CA ALA A 10 13.93 -11.38 -12.13
C ALA A 10 14.29 -9.90 -11.86
N LYS A 11 15.50 -9.47 -12.23
CA LYS A 11 15.96 -8.07 -12.19
C LYS A 11 15.45 -7.22 -13.35
N ASP A 12 15.14 -7.85 -14.48
CA ASP A 12 14.75 -7.18 -15.71
C ASP A 12 13.25 -7.24 -15.98
N ARG A 13 12.48 -7.81 -15.04
CA ARG A 13 11.05 -7.70 -15.12
C ARG A 13 10.70 -6.23 -14.94
N PRO A 14 10.22 -5.54 -16.00
CA PRO A 14 9.66 -4.22 -15.80
C PRO A 14 8.63 -4.39 -14.70
N PHE A 15 8.66 -3.54 -13.68
CA PHE A 15 7.71 -3.57 -12.60
C PHE A 15 6.29 -3.56 -13.16
N THR A 16 5.76 -4.73 -13.39
CA THR A 16 4.37 -4.94 -13.72
C THR A 16 3.47 -4.80 -12.51
N LEU A 17 4.02 -4.57 -11.34
CA LEU A 17 3.31 -3.97 -10.23
C LEU A 17 3.15 -2.49 -10.57
N SER A 18 2.37 -2.25 -11.62
CA SER A 18 1.80 -0.93 -11.83
C SER A 18 1.19 -0.50 -10.52
N PRO A 19 1.50 0.69 -10.00
CA PRO A 19 0.79 1.22 -8.87
C PRO A 19 -0.71 1.04 -9.16
N PRO A 20 -1.52 0.70 -8.17
CA PRO A 20 -2.94 0.51 -8.43
C PRO A 20 -3.42 1.72 -9.23
N LYS A 21 -4.04 1.47 -10.36
CA LYS A 21 -4.54 2.53 -11.25
C LYS A 21 -5.53 3.46 -10.54
N PHE A 22 -6.02 3.01 -9.39
CA PHE A 22 -6.95 3.70 -8.54
C PHE A 22 -6.43 3.71 -7.10
N SER A 23 -6.51 4.86 -6.44
CA SER A 23 -6.24 4.96 -5.02
C SER A 23 -7.16 4.04 -4.23
N PRO A 24 -6.65 3.28 -3.26
CA PRO A 24 -7.50 2.49 -2.39
C PRO A 24 -8.39 3.39 -1.53
N GLU A 25 -9.60 2.92 -1.26
CA GLU A 25 -10.61 3.61 -0.47
C GLU A 25 -11.02 2.85 0.80
N HIS A 26 -10.62 1.57 0.90
CA HIS A 26 -10.93 0.70 2.03
C HIS A 26 -9.64 0.15 2.63
N PHE A 27 -9.53 0.23 3.94
CA PHE A 27 -8.33 -0.16 4.69
C PHE A 27 -8.72 -1.05 5.86
N ALA A 28 -7.98 -2.12 6.06
CA ALA A 28 -8.22 -3.04 7.16
C ALA A 28 -6.93 -3.75 7.58
N VAL A 29 -6.87 -4.20 8.83
CA VAL A 29 -5.88 -5.16 9.28
C VAL A 29 -6.49 -6.54 9.18
N LEU A 30 -5.78 -7.45 8.52
CA LEU A 30 -6.19 -8.84 8.42
C LEU A 30 -5.35 -9.67 9.40
N ARG A 31 -6.02 -10.33 10.33
CA ARG A 31 -5.38 -11.15 11.36
C ARG A 31 -5.65 -12.63 11.13
N CYS A 32 -4.59 -13.43 11.26
CA CYS A 32 -4.72 -14.86 11.32
C CYS A 32 -5.17 -15.27 12.74
N ARG A 33 -6.28 -15.99 12.85
CA ARG A 33 -6.77 -16.49 14.13
C ARG A 33 -5.99 -17.71 14.61
N ASP A 34 -5.49 -18.50 13.66
CA ASP A 34 -4.78 -19.73 13.94
C ASP A 34 -3.28 -19.47 14.08
N THR A 35 -2.76 -19.51 15.30
CA THR A 35 -1.34 -19.28 15.57
C THR A 35 -0.44 -20.28 14.86
N ASP A 36 -0.90 -21.51 14.68
CA ASP A 36 -0.17 -22.60 14.04
C ASP A 36 -0.09 -22.45 12.52
N ARG A 37 -0.89 -21.55 11.93
CA ARG A 37 -1.00 -21.36 10.49
C ARG A 37 -0.48 -20.01 9.99
N ARG A 38 0.31 -19.34 10.79
CA ARG A 38 0.89 -18.04 10.43
C ARG A 38 1.74 -18.08 9.17
N LYS A 39 2.49 -19.16 8.96
CA LYS A 39 3.31 -19.32 7.75
C LYS A 39 2.47 -19.46 6.50
N GLN A 40 1.40 -20.25 6.57
CA GLN A 40 0.46 -20.43 5.47
C GLN A 40 -0.28 -19.11 5.18
N PHE A 41 -0.71 -18.41 6.20
CA PHE A 41 -1.33 -17.10 6.10
C PHE A 41 -0.42 -16.09 5.39
N GLN A 42 0.84 -15.99 5.84
CA GLN A 42 1.79 -15.07 5.24
C GLN A 42 2.08 -15.40 3.79
N ARG A 43 2.29 -16.68 3.47
CA ARG A 43 2.49 -17.15 2.10
C ARG A 43 1.30 -16.84 1.20
N GLY A 44 0.08 -17.09 1.68
CA GLY A 44 -1.13 -16.79 0.94
C GLY A 44 -1.31 -15.30 0.71
N LEU A 45 -1.02 -14.49 1.71
CA LEU A 45 -1.09 -13.04 1.61
C LEU A 45 -0.09 -12.50 0.59
N GLU A 46 1.15 -12.96 0.62
CA GLU A 46 2.19 -12.59 -0.35
C GLU A 46 1.76 -12.90 -1.77
N GLN A 47 1.19 -14.09 -2.01
CA GLN A 47 0.70 -14.46 -3.34
C GLN A 47 -0.45 -13.59 -3.82
N LEU A 48 -1.41 -13.29 -2.96
CA LEU A 48 -2.53 -12.40 -3.29
C LEU A 48 -2.07 -10.98 -3.60
N LEU A 49 -1.01 -10.52 -2.92
CA LEU A 49 -0.37 -9.25 -3.19
C LEU A 49 0.31 -9.24 -4.57
N GLU A 50 1.04 -10.30 -4.91
CA GLU A 50 1.68 -10.45 -6.22
C GLU A 50 0.66 -10.47 -7.36
N GLU A 51 -0.51 -11.05 -7.14
CA GLU A 51 -1.61 -11.05 -8.10
C GLU A 51 -2.29 -9.68 -8.24
N GLY A 52 -1.99 -8.73 -7.36
CA GLY A 52 -2.58 -7.40 -7.39
C GLY A 52 -4.02 -7.32 -6.88
N ALA A 53 -4.48 -8.33 -6.13
CA ALA A 53 -5.83 -8.35 -5.57
C ALA A 53 -6.06 -7.27 -4.53
N ILE A 54 -5.02 -6.94 -3.77
CA ILE A 54 -4.99 -5.93 -2.72
C ILE A 54 -3.64 -5.21 -2.71
N ALA A 55 -3.59 -4.04 -2.09
CA ALA A 55 -2.35 -3.36 -1.75
C ALA A 55 -2.02 -3.57 -0.27
N LEU A 56 -0.75 -3.42 0.09
CA LEU A 56 -0.28 -3.57 1.46
C LEU A 56 0.48 -2.34 1.90
N PHE A 57 0.21 -1.91 3.11
CA PHE A 57 0.97 -0.87 3.80
C PHE A 57 1.50 -1.37 5.13
N ASN A 58 2.66 -0.89 5.51
CA ASN A 58 3.29 -1.17 6.80
C ASN A 58 3.47 0.14 7.58
N ASP A 59 3.25 0.07 8.88
CA ASP A 59 3.56 1.18 9.77
C ASP A 59 5.05 1.11 10.15
N PRO A 60 5.89 2.07 9.74
CA PRO A 60 7.33 2.03 10.03
C PRO A 60 7.64 2.27 11.51
N PHE A 61 6.70 2.76 12.30
CA PHE A 61 6.87 3.10 13.71
C PHE A 61 6.16 2.15 14.67
N ALA A 62 5.39 1.19 14.14
CA ALA A 62 4.69 0.23 14.98
C ALA A 62 5.62 -0.84 15.54
N VAL A 63 5.38 -1.22 16.79
CA VAL A 63 6.08 -2.34 17.44
C VAL A 63 5.58 -3.67 16.88
N SER A 64 4.30 -3.77 16.53
CA SER A 64 3.73 -4.96 15.88
C SER A 64 3.70 -4.77 14.37
N HIS A 65 4.22 -5.75 13.65
CA HIS A 65 4.26 -5.74 12.19
C HIS A 65 2.98 -6.31 11.58
N GLU A 66 1.83 -5.79 12.00
CA GLU A 66 0.55 -6.15 11.38
C GLU A 66 0.36 -5.33 10.09
N PRO A 67 0.27 -5.99 8.93
CA PRO A 67 0.11 -5.27 7.67
C PRO A 67 -1.28 -4.65 7.57
N ILE A 68 -1.32 -3.44 7.01
CA ILE A 68 -2.57 -2.78 6.64
C ILE A 68 -2.85 -3.15 5.18
N LEU A 69 -3.98 -3.79 4.93
CA LEU A 69 -4.44 -4.09 3.60
C LEU A 69 -5.34 -2.98 3.08
N ALA A 70 -5.23 -2.71 1.80
CA ALA A 70 -6.00 -1.68 1.14
C ALA A 70 -6.55 -2.16 -0.19
N ALA A 71 -7.78 -1.79 -0.49
CA ALA A 71 -8.47 -2.14 -1.72
C ALA A 71 -9.40 -1.01 -2.17
N VAL A 72 -9.78 -1.04 -3.42
CA VAL A 72 -10.75 -0.09 -3.99
C VAL A 72 -12.16 -0.37 -3.48
N GLY A 73 -12.51 -1.63 -3.23
CA GLY A 73 -13.83 -2.03 -2.75
C GLY A 73 -13.78 -3.08 -1.65
N GLU A 74 -14.85 -3.17 -0.86
CA GLU A 74 -14.96 -4.13 0.25
C GLU A 74 -14.96 -5.59 -0.23
N LEU A 75 -15.55 -5.87 -1.39
CA LEU A 75 -15.62 -7.22 -1.97
C LEU A 75 -14.23 -7.85 -2.18
N GLN A 76 -13.21 -7.03 -2.40
CA GLN A 76 -11.85 -7.52 -2.56
C GLN A 76 -11.33 -8.18 -1.26
N PHE A 77 -11.75 -7.66 -0.11
CA PHE A 77 -11.43 -8.27 1.20
C PHE A 77 -12.14 -9.61 1.38
N ASP A 78 -13.38 -9.74 0.96
CA ASP A 78 -14.12 -11.00 1.02
C ASP A 78 -13.47 -12.06 0.13
N VAL A 79 -13.04 -11.69 -1.07
CA VAL A 79 -12.30 -12.59 -1.97
C VAL A 79 -10.98 -13.04 -1.33
N VAL A 80 -10.24 -12.11 -0.74
CA VAL A 80 -8.96 -12.43 -0.07
C VAL A 80 -9.18 -13.39 1.09
N ARG A 81 -10.17 -13.15 1.93
CA ARG A 81 -10.52 -14.04 3.04
C ARG A 81 -10.89 -15.42 2.56
N PHE A 82 -11.79 -15.49 1.59
CA PHE A 82 -12.24 -16.76 1.00
C PHE A 82 -11.06 -17.57 0.46
N ARG A 83 -10.15 -16.93 -0.27
CA ARG A 83 -8.98 -17.60 -0.82
C ARG A 83 -8.00 -18.06 0.26
N LEU A 84 -7.78 -17.25 1.30
CA LEU A 84 -6.94 -17.64 2.44
C LEU A 84 -7.52 -18.85 3.19
N GLU A 85 -8.83 -18.92 3.33
CA GLU A 85 -9.51 -20.04 3.96
C GLU A 85 -9.47 -21.29 3.07
N SER A 86 -9.81 -21.17 1.79
CA SER A 86 -9.95 -22.31 0.88
C SER A 86 -8.62 -22.87 0.36
N GLU A 87 -7.66 -22.00 0.04
CA GLU A 87 -6.39 -22.40 -0.56
C GLU A 87 -5.28 -22.63 0.48
N TYR A 88 -5.31 -21.89 1.59
CA TYR A 88 -4.25 -21.91 2.63
C TYR A 88 -4.74 -22.42 3.97
N ASN A 89 -6.01 -22.76 4.06
CA ASN A 89 -6.64 -23.33 5.27
C ASN A 89 -6.39 -22.49 6.52
N THR A 90 -6.54 -21.18 6.39
CA THR A 90 -6.35 -20.21 7.47
C THR A 90 -7.64 -19.47 7.78
N THR A 91 -7.99 -19.38 9.05
CA THR A 91 -9.14 -18.56 9.50
C THR A 91 -8.66 -17.13 9.74
N THR A 92 -9.35 -16.17 9.15
CA THR A 92 -8.97 -14.76 9.21
C THR A 92 -10.04 -13.88 9.84
N GLN A 93 -9.60 -12.80 10.45
CA GLN A 93 -10.45 -11.73 10.96
C GLN A 93 -10.07 -10.41 10.28
N VAL A 94 -11.07 -9.65 9.86
CA VAL A 94 -10.90 -8.31 9.27
C VAL A 94 -11.24 -7.28 10.32
N ASP A 95 -10.27 -6.42 10.65
CA ASP A 95 -10.47 -5.27 11.51
C ASP A 95 -10.40 -4.00 10.65
N TRP A 96 -11.56 -3.41 10.38
CA TRP A 96 -11.67 -2.23 9.54
C TRP A 96 -11.02 -1.00 10.17
N LEU A 97 -10.31 -0.24 9.36
CA LEU A 97 -9.70 1.03 9.75
C LEU A 97 -10.50 2.22 9.19
N PRO A 98 -10.49 3.36 9.89
CA PRO A 98 -11.32 4.51 9.52
C PRO A 98 -10.79 5.32 8.35
N TYR A 99 -9.72 4.90 7.70
CA TYR A 99 -9.12 5.62 6.57
C TYR A 99 -9.92 5.41 5.29
N THR A 100 -9.99 6.44 4.48
CA THR A 100 -10.74 6.44 3.21
C THR A 100 -9.88 6.76 2.00
N LEU A 101 -8.68 7.28 2.21
CA LEU A 101 -7.77 7.61 1.12
C LEU A 101 -6.29 7.55 1.54
N ALA A 102 -5.44 7.29 0.56
CA ALA A 102 -4.00 7.30 0.69
C ALA A 102 -3.39 8.36 -0.23
N ARG A 103 -2.32 9.01 0.23
CA ARG A 103 -1.51 9.90 -0.59
C ARG A 103 -0.04 9.56 -0.41
N TRP A 104 0.64 9.29 -1.52
CA TRP A 104 2.08 9.09 -1.53
C TRP A 104 2.79 10.41 -1.46
N VAL A 105 3.92 10.44 -0.77
CA VAL A 105 4.67 11.66 -0.48
C VAL A 105 6.13 11.51 -0.91
N ASN A 106 6.78 12.62 -1.18
CA ASN A 106 8.18 12.69 -1.61
C ASN A 106 9.16 12.98 -0.47
N VAL A 107 8.76 12.71 0.77
CA VAL A 107 9.59 12.94 1.97
C VAL A 107 9.71 11.66 2.78
N ASP A 108 10.81 11.55 3.54
CA ASP A 108 11.07 10.39 4.38
C ASP A 108 10.05 10.24 5.52
N PRO A 109 9.81 9.01 6.01
CA PRO A 109 8.93 8.78 7.17
C PRO A 109 9.33 9.58 8.41
N GLU A 110 10.63 9.74 8.66
CA GLU A 110 11.11 10.54 9.78
C GLU A 110 10.78 12.03 9.64
N GLN A 111 10.81 12.57 8.43
CA GLN A 111 10.38 13.94 8.16
C GLN A 111 8.86 14.07 8.34
N LEU A 112 8.08 13.11 7.88
CA LEU A 112 6.64 13.06 8.08
C LEU A 112 6.28 13.03 9.57
N ARG A 113 7.03 12.28 10.37
CA ARG A 113 6.85 12.21 11.82
C ARG A 113 7.07 13.56 12.52
N LYS A 114 7.99 14.38 12.00
CA LYS A 114 8.27 15.72 12.52
C LYS A 114 7.26 16.78 12.08
N MET A 115 6.50 16.47 11.04
CA MET A 115 5.42 17.35 10.58
C MET A 115 4.23 17.27 11.55
N ARG A 116 3.51 18.37 11.69
CA ARG A 116 2.29 18.40 12.50
C ARG A 116 1.11 17.89 11.69
N LEU A 117 1.07 16.58 11.52
CA LEU A 117 -0.05 15.94 10.87
C LEU A 117 -1.21 15.78 11.85
N PRO A 118 -2.47 15.90 11.40
CA PRO A 118 -3.64 15.61 12.24
C PRO A 118 -3.59 14.19 12.83
N SER A 119 -4.11 14.01 14.02
CA SER A 119 -4.19 12.70 14.69
C SER A 119 -5.04 11.67 13.94
N THR A 120 -5.86 12.14 13.00
CA THR A 120 -6.68 11.33 12.10
C THR A 120 -5.90 10.73 10.94
N THR A 121 -4.60 11.01 10.83
CA THR A 121 -3.71 10.51 9.77
C THR A 121 -2.80 9.40 10.28
N LYS A 122 -2.26 8.61 9.34
CA LYS A 122 -1.28 7.59 9.64
C LYS A 122 -0.18 7.56 8.58
N VAL A 123 1.06 7.61 9.03
CA VAL A 123 2.24 7.45 8.16
C VAL A 123 2.48 5.97 7.93
N VAL A 124 2.62 5.58 6.69
CA VAL A 124 2.83 4.19 6.28
C VAL A 124 3.86 4.10 5.15
N LEU A 125 4.36 2.90 4.92
CA LEU A 125 5.15 2.53 3.75
C LEU A 125 4.36 1.54 2.90
N ASP A 126 4.41 1.70 1.57
CA ASP A 126 3.85 0.72 0.66
C ASP A 126 4.77 -0.50 0.49
N GLN A 127 4.42 -1.43 -0.40
CA GLN A 127 5.19 -2.65 -0.68
C GLN A 127 6.61 -2.38 -1.17
N ASP A 128 6.83 -1.25 -1.83
CA ASP A 128 8.12 -0.83 -2.35
C ASP A 128 8.86 0.11 -1.39
N ALA A 129 8.44 0.15 -0.13
CA ALA A 129 8.97 1.02 0.92
C ALA A 129 8.81 2.53 0.59
N ARG A 130 7.81 2.90 -0.19
CA ARG A 130 7.51 4.29 -0.52
C ARG A 130 6.62 4.89 0.56
N PRO A 131 6.94 6.09 1.06
CA PRO A 131 6.15 6.73 2.10
C PRO A 131 4.78 7.18 1.57
N ALA A 132 3.78 6.96 2.40
CA ALA A 132 2.42 7.41 2.16
C ALA A 132 1.76 7.86 3.47
N VAL A 133 0.72 8.64 3.36
CA VAL A 133 -0.12 9.06 4.48
C VAL A 133 -1.56 8.62 4.21
N LEU A 134 -2.14 7.94 5.18
CA LEU A 134 -3.55 7.57 5.18
C LEU A 134 -4.37 8.68 5.85
N PHE A 135 -5.49 9.03 5.24
CA PHE A 135 -6.41 10.07 5.73
C PHE A 135 -7.80 9.50 5.93
N GLN A 136 -8.50 10.00 6.94
CA GLN A 136 -9.89 9.64 7.20
C GLN A 136 -10.87 10.40 6.31
N SER A 137 -10.48 11.58 5.81
CA SER A 137 -11.33 12.41 4.97
C SER A 137 -10.53 13.16 3.90
N GLN A 138 -11.22 13.50 2.82
CA GLN A 138 -10.67 14.36 1.77
C GLN A 138 -10.28 15.74 2.34
N TRP A 139 -11.05 16.25 3.28
CA TRP A 139 -10.78 17.53 3.93
C TRP A 139 -9.44 17.54 4.67
N ASP A 140 -9.12 16.47 5.43
CA ASP A 140 -7.82 16.33 6.10
C ASP A 140 -6.67 16.32 5.09
N ALA A 141 -6.83 15.62 3.98
CA ALA A 141 -5.82 15.57 2.93
C ALA A 141 -5.58 16.94 2.29
N GLU A 142 -6.63 17.68 2.01
CA GLU A 142 -6.55 19.04 1.45
C GLU A 142 -5.94 20.02 2.44
N TYR A 143 -6.29 19.91 3.71
CA TYR A 143 -5.71 20.72 4.78
C TYR A 143 -4.20 20.52 4.86
N VAL A 144 -3.74 19.27 4.94
CA VAL A 144 -2.30 18.96 5.03
C VAL A 144 -1.56 19.41 3.78
N THR A 145 -2.14 19.23 2.60
CA THR A 145 -1.56 19.67 1.33
C THR A 145 -1.35 21.19 1.30
N ARG A 146 -2.26 21.96 1.86
CA ARG A 146 -2.14 23.42 1.96
C ARG A 146 -1.10 23.86 2.98
N GLU A 147 -1.03 23.17 4.13
CA GLU A 147 -0.07 23.49 5.19
C GLU A 147 1.38 23.19 4.78
N TYR A 148 1.58 22.23 3.89
CA TYR A 148 2.90 21.79 3.45
C TYR A 148 3.07 21.87 1.93
N PRO A 149 3.10 23.09 1.34
CA PRO A 149 3.11 23.26 -0.11
C PRO A 149 4.38 22.75 -0.80
N LYS A 150 5.46 22.52 -0.04
CA LYS A 150 6.71 21.95 -0.56
C LYS A 150 6.69 20.44 -0.63
N VAL A 151 5.73 19.79 0.00
CA VAL A 151 5.55 18.35 -0.01
C VAL A 151 4.55 17.97 -1.09
N THR A 152 4.91 17.00 -1.93
CA THR A 152 4.02 16.49 -2.96
C THR A 152 3.18 15.36 -2.38
N PHE A 153 1.87 15.50 -2.45
CA PHE A 153 0.89 14.48 -2.10
C PHE A 153 0.23 13.96 -3.38
N SER A 154 0.44 12.70 -3.70
CA SER A 154 -0.05 12.09 -4.94
C SER A 154 -0.99 10.93 -4.66
N ALA A 155 -2.06 10.82 -5.47
CA ALA A 155 -2.97 9.69 -5.41
C ALA A 155 -2.38 8.38 -5.95
N ALA A 156 -1.27 8.45 -6.68
CA ALA A 156 -0.53 7.29 -7.17
C ALA A 156 0.87 7.22 -6.51
N SER A 157 1.43 6.02 -6.45
CA SER A 157 2.76 5.83 -5.87
C SER A 157 3.82 6.65 -6.62
N ILE A 158 4.65 7.35 -5.84
CA ILE A 158 5.76 8.16 -6.37
C ILE A 158 7.02 7.31 -6.33
N SER A 159 7.67 7.13 -7.49
CA SER A 159 9.00 6.54 -7.52
C SER A 159 10.01 7.53 -6.94
N VAL A 160 10.64 7.14 -5.82
CA VAL A 160 11.75 7.90 -5.26
C VAL A 160 12.91 7.80 -6.26
N GLY A 161 13.23 8.90 -6.94
CA GLY A 161 14.39 8.97 -7.84
C GLY A 161 14.11 9.42 -9.27
N GLN A 162 12.87 9.65 -9.66
CA GLN A 162 12.63 10.39 -10.90
C GLN A 162 12.50 11.88 -10.58
N PRO A 163 13.36 12.73 -11.18
CA PRO A 163 13.12 14.16 -11.13
C PRO A 163 11.74 14.42 -11.73
N THR A 164 10.92 15.12 -11.00
CA THR A 164 9.67 15.65 -11.55
C THR A 164 10.00 16.30 -12.88
N ALA A 165 9.46 15.77 -13.97
CA ALA A 165 9.52 16.43 -15.25
C ALA A 165 8.87 17.81 -15.03
N THR A 166 9.71 18.81 -14.91
CA THR A 166 9.28 20.19 -14.93
C THR A 166 8.64 20.39 -16.28
N ASN A 167 7.34 20.42 -16.30
CA ASN A 167 6.59 20.76 -17.48
C ASN A 167 6.94 22.22 -17.81
N ARG A 168 8.02 22.40 -18.58
CA ARG A 168 8.29 23.68 -19.21
C ARG A 168 7.31 23.79 -20.37
N ASN A 169 6.16 24.32 -20.08
CA ASN A 169 5.37 24.94 -21.12
C ASN A 169 6.16 26.15 -21.60
N ILE A 170 6.72 25.98 -22.75
CA ILE A 170 7.15 27.10 -23.60
C ILE A 170 5.93 27.56 -24.38
#